data_0576fc7b3935c5904db605d30d62924e
#
_entry.id   0576fc7b3935c5904db605d30d62924e
#
_cell.length_a   1.000
_cell.length_b   1.000
_cell.length_c   1.000
_cell.angle_alpha   90.00
_cell.angle_beta   90.00
_cell.angle_gamma   90.00
#
_symmetry.space_group_name_H-M   'P 1'
#
loop_
_entity.id
_entity.type
_entity.pdbx_description
1 polymer ?
#
loop_
_entity_poly.entity_id
_entity_poly.type
_entity_poly.pdbx_seq_one_letter_code
_entity_poly.pdbx_strand_id
1 'polypeptide(L)'
;MIWRVWLYKFALPLLFLAAVNGLRAEEACSTIHGRLHYYNGDGQLRIWHIGTHHEFTPDESSWDMVIEWLRDGVKPSEAKGYVDPAIAVNLFGDFRICPTEPFRKGAVQHAKVVAVTHRRYIKNF
;
A
#
# COMPACT_ATOMS: atom_id res chain seq x y z
N MET A 1 33.01 17.24 -44.20
CA MET A 1 32.65 15.85 -43.90
C MET A 1 32.80 15.44 -42.44
N ILE A 2 33.51 16.21 -41.65
CA ILE A 2 33.71 15.94 -40.21
C ILE A 2 32.52 16.42 -39.33
N TRP A 3 31.62 17.20 -39.89
CA TRP A 3 30.49 17.82 -39.21
C TRP A 3 29.32 16.90 -38.87
N ARG A 4 29.16 15.80 -39.61
CA ARG A 4 28.04 14.89 -39.46
C ARG A 4 28.19 13.89 -38.31
N VAL A 5 29.41 13.69 -37.83
CA VAL A 5 29.72 12.73 -36.75
C VAL A 5 29.42 13.30 -35.36
N TRP A 6 29.36 14.63 -35.24
CA TRP A 6 29.17 15.31 -33.96
C TRP A 6 27.69 15.35 -33.49
N LEU A 7 26.76 15.28 -34.44
CA LEU A 7 25.33 15.36 -34.12
C LEU A 7 24.75 14.08 -33.50
N TYR A 8 25.41 12.96 -33.69
CA TYR A 8 24.92 11.68 -33.15
C TYR A 8 25.33 11.39 -31.71
N LYS A 9 26.31 12.11 -31.20
CA LYS A 9 26.81 11.90 -29.83
C LYS A 9 25.99 12.57 -28.74
N PHE A 10 25.08 13.49 -29.10
CA PHE A 10 24.30 14.24 -28.12
C PHE A 10 22.90 13.66 -27.88
N ALA A 11 22.41 12.75 -28.71
CA ALA A 11 21.07 12.17 -28.59
C ALA A 11 21.00 10.99 -27.59
N LEU A 12 22.10 10.28 -27.38
CA LEU A 12 22.17 9.10 -26.53
C LEU A 12 21.99 9.38 -25.02
N PRO A 13 22.53 10.47 -24.44
CA PRO A 13 22.37 10.71 -22.99
C PRO A 13 20.95 11.05 -22.54
N LEU A 14 20.14 11.65 -23.42
CA LEU A 14 18.76 12.04 -23.09
C LEU A 14 17.81 10.85 -23.01
N LEU A 15 18.00 9.83 -23.84
CA LEU A 15 17.23 8.58 -23.81
C LEU A 15 17.53 7.75 -22.56
N PHE A 16 18.76 7.83 -22.05
CA PHE A 16 19.17 7.11 -20.84
C PHE A 16 18.56 7.71 -19.57
N LEU A 17 18.42 9.03 -19.49
CA LEU A 17 17.78 9.72 -18.36
C LEU A 17 16.29 9.43 -18.23
N ALA A 18 15.56 9.29 -19.34
CA ALA A 18 14.14 8.94 -19.32
C ALA A 18 13.91 7.51 -18.82
N ALA A 19 14.78 6.55 -19.16
CA ALA A 19 14.71 5.18 -18.68
C ALA A 19 14.96 5.05 -17.17
N VAL A 20 15.88 5.85 -16.60
CA VAL A 20 16.18 5.86 -15.16
C VAL A 20 15.02 6.42 -14.34
N ASN A 21 14.30 7.41 -14.84
CA ASN A 21 13.13 7.97 -14.15
C ASN A 21 11.95 7.00 -14.13
N GLY A 22 11.75 6.17 -15.15
CA GLY A 22 10.76 5.12 -15.17
C GLY A 22 11.04 4.00 -14.16
N LEU A 23 12.29 3.61 -13.97
CA LEU A 23 12.71 2.60 -13.01
C LEU A 23 12.49 3.04 -11.56
N ARG A 24 12.66 4.32 -11.23
CA ARG A 24 12.43 4.86 -9.88
C ARG A 24 10.98 4.80 -9.44
N ALA A 25 10.01 4.92 -10.36
CA ALA A 25 8.60 4.84 -10.05
C ALA A 25 8.19 3.42 -9.63
N GLU A 26 8.80 2.36 -10.20
CA GLU A 26 8.55 0.97 -9.85
C GLU A 26 9.21 0.56 -8.53
N GLU A 27 10.33 1.21 -8.15
CA GLU A 27 11.04 0.95 -6.89
C GLU A 27 10.33 1.54 -5.66
N ALA A 28 9.28 2.35 -5.84
CA ALA A 28 8.54 2.94 -4.74
C ALA A 28 7.67 1.94 -3.98
N CYS A 29 7.36 0.78 -4.56
CA CYS A 29 6.58 -0.26 -3.90
C CYS A 29 7.45 -1.15 -3.03
N SER A 30 6.94 -1.51 -1.86
CA SER A 30 7.61 -2.45 -0.94
C SER A 30 6.61 -3.42 -0.34
N THR A 31 7.11 -4.54 0.19
CA THR A 31 6.30 -5.48 0.95
C THR A 31 6.66 -5.35 2.43
N ILE A 32 5.66 -5.13 3.26
CA ILE A 32 5.83 -4.98 4.70
C ILE A 32 5.02 -6.05 5.45
N HIS A 33 5.54 -6.50 6.59
CA HIS A 33 4.76 -7.27 7.54
C HIS A 33 3.90 -6.30 8.36
N GLY A 34 2.57 -6.43 8.24
CA GLY A 34 1.66 -5.43 8.78
C GLY A 34 0.42 -6.01 9.45
N ARG A 35 -0.28 -5.11 10.13
CA ARG A 35 -1.60 -5.36 10.70
C ARG A 35 -2.60 -4.37 10.12
N LEU A 36 -3.59 -4.89 9.43
CA LEU A 36 -4.71 -4.11 8.91
C LEU A 36 -5.83 -4.07 9.95
N HIS A 37 -6.31 -2.88 10.25
CA HIS A 37 -7.42 -2.66 11.17
C HIS A 37 -8.35 -1.57 10.63
N TYR A 38 -9.65 -1.75 10.86
CA TYR A 38 -10.67 -0.75 10.55
C TYR A 38 -11.13 -0.07 11.85
N TYR A 39 -10.87 1.23 11.96
CA TYR A 39 -11.25 2.05 13.11
C TYR A 39 -12.68 2.54 12.93
N ASN A 40 -13.58 2.00 13.75
CA ASN A 40 -15.01 2.27 13.66
C ASN A 40 -15.37 3.75 13.89
N GLY A 41 -14.69 4.41 14.84
CA GLY A 41 -14.99 5.81 15.18
C GLY A 41 -14.74 6.78 14.03
N ASP A 42 -13.61 6.63 13.36
CA ASP A 42 -13.19 7.51 12.27
C ASP A 42 -13.52 6.96 10.89
N GLY A 43 -13.93 5.68 10.80
CA GLY A 43 -14.13 5.02 9.53
C GLY A 43 -12.85 4.87 8.72
N GLN A 44 -11.71 4.67 9.38
CA GLN A 44 -10.40 4.63 8.72
C GLN A 44 -9.81 3.24 8.71
N LEU A 45 -9.30 2.84 7.54
CA LEU A 45 -8.44 1.67 7.39
C LEU A 45 -6.99 2.08 7.63
N ARG A 46 -6.28 1.30 8.45
CA ARG A 46 -4.86 1.53 8.69
C ARG A 46 -4.09 0.23 8.65
N ILE A 47 -2.92 0.28 8.03
CA ILE A 47 -1.95 -0.81 8.01
C ILE A 47 -0.74 -0.35 8.81
N TRP A 48 -0.57 -0.93 9.98
CA TRP A 48 0.61 -0.68 10.80
C TRP A 48 1.76 -1.55 10.31
N HIS A 49 2.89 -0.91 10.00
CA HIS A 49 4.14 -1.62 9.75
C HIS A 49 4.68 -2.09 11.10
N ILE A 50 4.53 -3.38 11.39
CA ILE A 50 4.84 -3.97 12.69
C ILE A 50 6.33 -3.76 13.02
N GLY A 51 6.60 -3.34 14.26
CA GLY A 51 7.95 -3.01 14.72
C GLY A 51 8.38 -1.58 14.47
N THR A 52 7.50 -0.75 13.90
CA THR A 52 7.77 0.67 13.63
C THR A 52 6.66 1.55 14.18
N HIS A 53 6.81 2.86 14.06
CA HIS A 53 5.72 3.83 14.31
C HIS A 53 5.03 4.27 13.02
N HIS A 54 5.27 3.54 11.92
CA HIS A 54 4.78 3.90 10.60
C HIS A 54 3.44 3.21 10.32
N GLU A 55 2.43 4.01 9.98
CA GLU A 55 1.13 3.53 9.54
C GLU A 55 0.81 4.04 8.14
N PHE A 56 0.14 3.19 7.36
CA PHE A 56 -0.38 3.52 6.04
C PHE A 56 -1.90 3.52 6.06
N THR A 57 -2.50 4.32 5.19
CA THR A 57 -3.92 4.22 4.87
C THR A 57 -4.08 3.96 3.37
N PRO A 58 -4.97 3.02 2.98
CA PRO A 58 -5.22 2.77 1.57
C PRO A 58 -5.74 4.03 0.89
N ASP A 59 -5.28 4.30 -0.32
CA ASP A 59 -5.85 5.34 -1.15
C ASP A 59 -7.25 4.95 -1.62
N GLU A 60 -7.97 5.89 -2.23
CA GLU A 60 -9.34 5.68 -2.70
C GLU A 60 -9.45 4.51 -3.68
N SER A 61 -8.44 4.32 -4.54
CA SER A 61 -8.46 3.25 -5.56
C SER A 61 -8.35 1.84 -4.99
N SER A 62 -7.74 1.68 -3.82
CA SER A 62 -7.54 0.38 -3.18
C SER A 62 -8.44 0.13 -1.97
N TRP A 63 -9.21 1.12 -1.55
CA TRP A 63 -10.02 1.06 -0.33
C TRP A 63 -10.99 -0.13 -0.30
N ASP A 64 -11.81 -0.28 -1.34
CA ASP A 64 -12.85 -1.31 -1.37
C ASP A 64 -12.26 -2.73 -1.32
N MET A 65 -11.17 -2.94 -2.03
CA MET A 65 -10.47 -4.23 -2.02
C MET A 65 -9.91 -4.53 -0.62
N VAL A 66 -9.32 -3.55 0.03
CA VAL A 66 -8.69 -3.72 1.34
C VAL A 66 -9.73 -4.00 2.43
N ILE A 67 -10.86 -3.30 2.43
CA ILE A 67 -11.91 -3.55 3.42
C ILE A 67 -12.54 -4.93 3.24
N GLU A 68 -12.66 -5.41 2.00
CA GLU A 68 -13.14 -6.77 1.72
C GLU A 68 -12.20 -7.84 2.28
N TRP A 69 -10.89 -7.58 2.30
CA TRP A 69 -9.96 -8.51 2.93
C TRP A 69 -10.27 -8.73 4.42
N LEU A 70 -10.69 -7.69 5.14
CA LEU A 70 -11.11 -7.82 6.53
C LEU A 70 -12.41 -8.62 6.64
N ARG A 71 -13.38 -8.33 5.79
CA ARG A 71 -14.68 -9.03 5.78
C ARG A 71 -14.53 -10.52 5.50
N ASP A 72 -13.54 -10.90 4.67
CA ASP A 72 -13.25 -12.30 4.37
C ASP A 72 -12.84 -13.10 5.61
N GLY A 73 -12.37 -12.45 6.66
CA GLY A 73 -11.97 -13.10 7.92
C GLY A 73 -13.08 -13.33 8.91
N VAL A 74 -14.31 -12.91 8.61
CA VAL A 74 -15.43 -12.97 9.53
C VAL A 74 -16.62 -13.67 8.86
N LYS A 75 -17.15 -14.71 9.50
CA LYS A 75 -18.38 -15.34 9.02
C LYS A 75 -19.57 -14.44 9.37
N PRO A 76 -20.61 -14.35 8.50
CA PRO A 76 -21.80 -13.55 8.80
C PRO A 76 -22.47 -13.90 10.14
N SER A 77 -22.45 -15.18 10.54
CA SER A 77 -23.01 -15.63 11.82
C SER A 77 -22.23 -15.10 13.03
N GLU A 78 -20.92 -14.84 12.88
CA GLU A 78 -20.07 -14.32 13.94
C GLU A 78 -20.16 -12.79 14.07
N ALA A 79 -20.60 -12.12 13.01
CA ALA A 79 -20.65 -10.67 12.93
C ALA A 79 -21.98 -10.07 13.40
N LYS A 80 -22.84 -10.86 14.02
CA LYS A 80 -24.11 -10.37 14.55
C LYS A 80 -23.86 -9.30 15.62
N GLY A 81 -24.49 -8.14 15.45
CA GLY A 81 -24.33 -7.02 16.35
C GLY A 81 -23.30 -5.99 15.92
N TYR A 82 -22.48 -6.28 14.92
CA TYR A 82 -21.57 -5.31 14.31
C TYR A 82 -22.25 -4.62 13.12
N VAL A 83 -22.07 -3.29 13.02
CA VAL A 83 -22.58 -2.53 11.87
C VAL A 83 -21.86 -2.96 10.59
N ASP A 84 -20.54 -3.19 10.70
CA ASP A 84 -19.71 -3.74 9.63
C ASP A 84 -18.83 -4.86 10.21
N PRO A 85 -18.87 -6.08 9.64
CA PRO A 85 -18.03 -7.18 10.10
C PRO A 85 -16.53 -6.88 10.06
N ALA A 86 -16.09 -5.95 9.21
CA ALA A 86 -14.69 -5.56 9.10
C ALA A 86 -14.11 -5.04 10.42
N ILE A 87 -14.91 -4.45 11.32
CA ILE A 87 -14.42 -3.95 12.61
C ILE A 87 -14.16 -5.05 13.63
N ALA A 88 -14.67 -6.25 13.38
CA ALA A 88 -14.59 -7.37 14.31
C ALA A 88 -13.28 -8.15 14.22
N VAL A 89 -12.37 -7.80 13.33
CA VAL A 89 -11.20 -8.61 13.03
C VAL A 89 -9.99 -7.74 12.70
N ASN A 90 -8.79 -8.26 12.99
CA ASN A 90 -7.52 -7.73 12.51
C ASN A 90 -6.93 -8.71 11.49
N LEU A 91 -6.35 -8.19 10.43
CA LEU A 91 -5.64 -9.00 9.43
C LEU A 91 -4.14 -8.74 9.53
N PHE A 92 -3.41 -9.78 9.89
CA PHE A 92 -1.95 -9.81 9.83
C PHE A 92 -1.51 -10.46 8.52
N GLY A 93 -0.49 -9.91 7.90
CA GLY A 93 0.03 -10.45 6.65
C GLY A 93 1.14 -9.62 6.08
N ASP A 94 1.58 -10.02 4.89
CA ASP A 94 2.59 -9.30 4.12
C ASP A 94 1.87 -8.47 3.06
N PHE A 95 1.90 -7.16 3.24
CA PHE A 95 1.20 -6.20 2.38
C PHE A 95 2.17 -5.60 1.38
N ARG A 96 1.82 -5.64 0.11
CA ARG A 96 2.54 -4.89 -0.92
C ARG A 96 1.95 -3.51 -1.03
N ILE A 97 2.77 -2.51 -0.77
CA ILE A 97 2.36 -1.12 -0.60
C ILE A 97 3.18 -0.22 -1.50
N CYS A 98 2.50 0.66 -2.24
CA CYS A 98 3.10 1.66 -3.10
C CYS A 98 2.67 3.05 -2.59
N PRO A 99 3.53 3.77 -1.84
CA PRO A 99 3.17 5.09 -1.33
C PRO A 99 2.79 6.05 -2.45
N THR A 100 1.75 6.85 -2.20
CA THR A 100 1.26 7.88 -3.14
C THR A 100 1.64 9.29 -2.73
N GLU A 101 2.27 9.42 -1.57
CA GLU A 101 2.79 10.68 -1.03
C GLU A 101 4.09 10.45 -0.28
N PRO A 102 4.91 11.49 -0.05
CA PRO A 102 6.14 11.35 0.73
C PRO A 102 5.86 10.97 2.19
N PHE A 103 6.79 10.22 2.78
CA PHE A 103 6.76 9.91 4.20
C PHE A 103 7.00 11.17 5.04
N ARG A 104 6.16 11.34 6.08
CA ARG A 104 6.35 12.37 7.11
C ARG A 104 6.25 11.72 8.47
N LYS A 105 7.25 11.93 9.30
CA LYS A 105 7.29 11.39 10.66
C LYS A 105 6.06 11.82 11.46
N GLY A 106 5.40 10.86 12.09
CA GLY A 106 4.21 11.10 12.92
C GLY A 106 2.90 11.22 12.16
N ALA A 107 2.91 11.09 10.82
CA ALA A 107 1.72 11.14 10.00
C ALA A 107 1.43 9.78 9.37
N VAL A 108 0.14 9.48 9.17
CA VAL A 108 -0.30 8.33 8.39
C VAL A 108 -0.03 8.62 6.91
N GLN A 109 0.63 7.69 6.23
CA GLN A 109 0.99 7.86 4.82
C GLN A 109 -0.04 7.20 3.92
N HIS A 110 -0.55 7.94 2.94
CA HIS A 110 -1.43 7.38 1.92
C HIS A 110 -0.63 6.49 0.97
N ALA A 111 -1.23 5.36 0.62
CA ALA A 111 -0.58 4.40 -0.24
C ALA A 111 -1.60 3.60 -1.05
N LYS A 112 -1.21 3.22 -2.26
CA LYS A 112 -1.92 2.19 -3.00
C LYS A 112 -1.52 0.84 -2.42
N VAL A 113 -2.51 0.05 -1.99
CA VAL A 113 -2.29 -1.29 -1.47
C VAL A 113 -2.64 -2.28 -2.57
N VAL A 114 -1.70 -3.11 -2.95
CA VAL A 114 -1.80 -3.93 -4.16
C VAL A 114 -2.17 -5.37 -3.85
N ALA A 115 -1.62 -5.93 -2.78
CA ALA A 115 -1.81 -7.33 -2.45
C ALA A 115 -1.52 -7.60 -0.97
N VAL A 116 -2.06 -8.69 -0.47
CA VAL A 116 -1.71 -9.26 0.83
C VAL A 116 -1.49 -10.76 0.69
N THR A 117 -0.43 -11.25 1.32
CA THR A 117 -0.08 -12.67 1.37
C THR A 117 0.13 -13.11 2.81
N HIS A 118 0.17 -14.43 3.06
CA HIS A 118 0.37 -15.00 4.40
C HIS A 118 -0.62 -14.45 5.41
N ARG A 119 -1.90 -14.44 5.03
CA ARG A 119 -2.98 -13.89 5.85
C ARG A 119 -3.19 -14.67 7.14
N ARG A 120 -3.33 -13.94 8.23
CA ARG A 120 -3.72 -14.47 9.52
C ARG A 120 -4.73 -13.51 10.16
N TYR A 121 -5.90 -14.03 10.49
CA TYR A 121 -6.97 -13.25 11.10
C TYR A 121 -7.01 -13.46 12.61
N ILE A 122 -7.13 -12.35 13.35
CA ILE A 122 -7.35 -12.36 14.80
C ILE A 122 -8.63 -11.60 15.08
N LYS A 123 -9.61 -12.31 15.67
CA LYS A 123 -10.93 -11.75 15.99
C LYS A 123 -10.84 -10.90 17.25
N ASN A 124 -11.64 -9.82 17.29
CA ASN A 124 -11.69 -8.89 18.42
C ASN A 124 -12.81 -9.27 19.44
N PHE A 125 -13.38 -10.44 19.32
CA PHE A 125 -14.45 -10.92 20.21
C PHE A 125 -14.23 -12.35 20.71
#